data_23bddee0232cd11354cf46eef9682ee2
#
_entry.id   23bddee0232cd11354cf46eef9682ee2
#
_cell.length_a   1.000
_cell.length_b   1.000
_cell.length_c   1.000
_cell.angle_alpha   90.00
_cell.angle_beta   90.00
_cell.angle_gamma   90.00
#
_symmetry.space_group_name_H-M   'P 1'
#
loop_
_entity.id
_entity.type
_entity.pdbx_description
1 polymer ?
#
loop_
_entity_poly.entity_id
_entity_poly.type
_entity_poly.pdbx_seq_one_letter_code
_entity_poly.pdbx_strand_id
1 'polypeptide(L)'
;MNPGLPAANNRFTPENLRSMLRHGLITAVFCCLIATAMTLTGGGNWAGHLVYSLAIGTVSWLFIDFGRLLISGHRETLWPGWPAGFLLIAMGMVVGFFVGNLIGDAWFGAPRFDFLELKGHKLATAATITIMATVGMCFFFYSLGRSKHMQGQIELAQRNATEARLKLLETQLEPHMLFNTLANLRVLI
;
A
#
# COMPACT_ATOMS: atom_id res chain seq x y z
N MET A 1 -18.73 -17.27 32.05
CA MET A 1 -17.57 -17.20 31.18
C MET A 1 -17.84 -16.08 30.16
N ASN A 2 -17.12 -14.97 30.28
CA ASN A 2 -17.34 -13.75 29.48
C ASN A 2 -16.57 -13.90 28.15
N PRO A 3 -17.22 -13.95 26.99
CA PRO A 3 -16.48 -14.02 25.73
C PRO A 3 -15.99 -12.64 25.34
N GLY A 4 -14.66 -12.45 25.52
CA GLY A 4 -13.85 -11.64 24.65
C GLY A 4 -14.13 -10.16 24.66
N LEU A 5 -13.46 -9.45 25.57
CA LEU A 5 -13.03 -8.08 25.29
C LEU A 5 -12.28 -8.11 23.94
N PRO A 6 -12.62 -7.21 22.98
CA PRO A 6 -11.86 -7.11 21.75
C PRO A 6 -10.41 -6.78 22.13
N ALA A 7 -9.49 -7.65 21.70
CA ALA A 7 -8.06 -7.46 21.88
C ALA A 7 -7.70 -6.03 21.53
N ALA A 8 -6.96 -5.37 22.41
CA ALA A 8 -6.48 -4.01 22.23
C ALA A 8 -5.94 -3.88 20.79
N ASN A 9 -6.55 -2.99 20.04
CA ASN A 9 -6.30 -2.77 18.61
C ASN A 9 -4.85 -2.31 18.44
N ASN A 10 -3.94 -3.28 18.33
CA ASN A 10 -2.51 -3.02 18.23
C ASN A 10 -2.24 -2.57 16.78
N ARG A 11 -2.42 -1.26 16.53
CA ARG A 11 -2.23 -0.63 15.22
C ARG A 11 -0.83 -0.87 14.64
N PHE A 12 0.13 -1.14 15.52
CA PHE A 12 1.53 -1.46 15.21
C PHE A 12 1.78 -2.96 15.28
N THR A 13 1.09 -3.74 14.45
CA THR A 13 1.43 -5.15 14.27
C THR A 13 2.75 -5.28 13.49
N PRO A 14 3.56 -6.34 13.73
CA PRO A 14 4.79 -6.58 12.98
C PRO A 14 4.56 -6.67 11.47
N GLU A 15 3.37 -7.09 11.06
CA GLU A 15 2.97 -7.15 9.65
C GLU A 15 2.78 -5.75 9.04
N ASN A 16 2.14 -4.83 9.78
CA ASN A 16 1.96 -3.44 9.36
C ASN A 16 3.31 -2.73 9.26
N LEU A 17 4.21 -2.97 10.20
CA LEU A 17 5.56 -2.41 10.18
C LEU A 17 6.38 -2.93 9.00
N ARG A 18 6.31 -4.23 8.71
CA ARG A 18 6.95 -4.82 7.52
C ARG A 18 6.39 -4.26 6.22
N SER A 19 5.08 -4.05 6.14
CA SER A 19 4.43 -3.40 5.00
C SER A 19 4.92 -1.97 4.82
N MET A 20 5.00 -1.20 5.91
CA MET A 20 5.49 0.18 5.92
C MET A 20 6.95 0.26 5.44
N LEU A 21 7.84 -0.59 5.95
CA LEU A 21 9.23 -0.65 5.51
C LEU A 21 9.37 -0.98 4.02
N ARG A 22 8.56 -1.91 3.52
CA ARG A 22 8.55 -2.24 2.09
C ARG A 22 8.10 -1.06 1.23
N HIS A 23 7.08 -0.29 1.67
CA HIS A 23 6.66 0.93 0.98
C HIS A 23 7.78 1.96 0.97
N GLY A 24 8.47 2.16 2.09
CA GLY A 24 9.61 3.07 2.19
C GLY A 24 10.76 2.68 1.25
N LEU A 25 11.07 1.40 1.16
CA LEU A 25 12.12 0.91 0.26
C LEU A 25 11.77 1.13 -1.21
N ILE A 26 10.52 0.85 -1.60
CA ILE A 26 10.04 1.12 -2.96
C ILE A 26 10.10 2.62 -3.24
N THR A 27 9.66 3.46 -2.30
CA THR A 27 9.74 4.93 -2.42
C THR A 27 11.18 5.38 -2.63
N ALA A 28 12.15 4.84 -1.89
CA ALA A 28 13.57 5.17 -2.06
C ALA A 28 14.09 4.80 -3.46
N VAL A 29 13.72 3.64 -3.99
CA VAL A 29 14.06 3.24 -5.37
C VAL A 29 13.48 4.23 -6.38
N PHE A 30 12.23 4.63 -6.24
CA PHE A 30 11.61 5.64 -7.11
C PHE A 30 12.32 6.99 -7.01
N CYS A 31 12.74 7.43 -5.81
CA CYS A 31 13.51 8.65 -5.63
C CYS A 31 14.85 8.59 -6.37
N CYS A 32 15.54 7.46 -6.35
CA CYS A 32 16.76 7.25 -7.13
C CYS A 32 16.52 7.34 -8.64
N LEU A 33 15.41 6.76 -9.13
CA LEU A 33 15.05 6.84 -10.54
C LEU A 33 14.74 8.28 -10.96
N ILE A 34 13.99 9.03 -10.15
CA ILE A 34 13.68 10.45 -10.39
C ILE A 34 14.96 11.28 -10.41
N ALA A 35 15.86 11.11 -9.43
CA ALA A 35 17.14 11.81 -9.38
C ALA A 35 17.98 11.55 -10.63
N THR A 36 18.03 10.29 -11.08
CA THR A 36 18.74 9.90 -12.31
C THR A 36 18.11 10.51 -13.54
N ALA A 37 16.78 10.47 -13.68
CA ALA A 37 16.06 11.07 -14.77
C ALA A 37 16.28 12.60 -14.84
N MET A 38 16.21 13.28 -13.71
CA MET A 38 16.46 14.72 -13.63
C MET A 38 17.89 15.10 -14.04
N THR A 39 18.87 14.30 -13.65
CA THR A 39 20.27 14.53 -14.02
C THR A 39 20.48 14.34 -15.51
N LEU A 40 19.84 13.34 -16.12
CA LEU A 40 19.94 13.07 -17.55
C LEU A 40 19.23 14.12 -18.41
N THR A 41 18.12 14.68 -17.95
CA THR A 41 17.30 15.62 -18.72
C THR A 41 17.67 17.09 -18.48
N GLY A 42 17.99 17.45 -17.25
CA GLY A 42 18.19 18.85 -16.82
C GLY A 42 19.63 19.21 -16.52
N GLY A 43 20.55 18.24 -16.51
CA GLY A 43 21.92 18.45 -16.05
C GLY A 43 21.97 18.68 -14.53
N GLY A 44 23.13 19.01 -14.02
CA GLY A 44 23.33 19.28 -12.59
C GLY A 44 23.96 18.11 -11.84
N ASN A 45 24.09 18.28 -10.51
CA ASN A 45 24.73 17.27 -9.67
C ASN A 45 23.72 16.18 -9.26
N TRP A 46 23.99 14.93 -9.66
CA TRP A 46 23.17 13.77 -9.30
C TRP A 46 22.97 13.66 -7.79
N ALA A 47 24.02 13.89 -6.98
CA ALA A 47 23.91 13.86 -5.53
C ALA A 47 22.92 14.90 -4.98
N GLY A 48 22.88 16.11 -5.59
CA GLY A 48 21.90 17.12 -5.24
C GLY A 48 20.46 16.64 -5.52
N HIS A 49 20.19 16.18 -6.74
CA HIS A 49 18.88 15.67 -7.10
C HIS A 49 18.46 14.49 -6.22
N LEU A 50 19.39 13.62 -5.84
CA LEU A 50 19.13 12.47 -4.98
C LEU A 50 18.72 12.90 -3.56
N VAL A 51 19.45 13.86 -2.95
CA VAL A 51 19.13 14.35 -1.60
C VAL A 51 17.75 14.97 -1.54
N TYR A 52 17.43 15.87 -2.47
CA TYR A 52 16.08 16.48 -2.53
C TYR A 52 14.99 15.45 -2.80
N SER A 53 15.18 14.54 -3.76
CA SER A 53 14.20 13.48 -4.05
C SER A 53 13.97 12.57 -2.86
N LEU A 54 15.02 12.13 -2.17
CA LEU A 54 14.91 11.30 -0.98
C LEU A 54 14.24 12.05 0.18
N ALA A 55 14.60 13.32 0.40
CA ALA A 55 13.99 14.12 1.47
C ALA A 55 12.48 14.30 1.23
N ILE A 56 12.08 14.71 0.04
CA ILE A 56 10.66 14.88 -0.34
C ILE A 56 9.93 13.53 -0.26
N GLY A 57 10.49 12.47 -0.84
CA GLY A 57 9.87 11.16 -0.88
C GLY A 57 9.69 10.52 0.49
N THR A 58 10.71 10.59 1.37
CA THR A 58 10.63 10.02 2.72
C THR A 58 9.63 10.76 3.60
N VAL A 59 9.60 12.09 3.55
CA VAL A 59 8.63 12.86 4.33
C VAL A 59 7.20 12.60 3.84
N SER A 60 6.97 12.60 2.52
CA SER A 60 5.65 12.27 1.94
C SER A 60 5.20 10.87 2.32
N TRP A 61 6.08 9.87 2.18
CA TRP A 61 5.79 8.49 2.53
C TRP A 61 5.45 8.34 4.02
N LEU A 62 6.27 8.88 4.90
CA LEU A 62 6.02 8.81 6.35
C LEU A 62 4.68 9.45 6.70
N PHE A 63 4.37 10.63 6.16
CA PHE A 63 3.13 11.34 6.42
C PHE A 63 1.90 10.54 5.96
N ILE A 64 1.95 9.97 4.75
CA ILE A 64 0.84 9.21 4.17
C ILE A 64 0.67 7.87 4.90
N ASP A 65 1.74 7.10 5.11
CA ASP A 65 1.65 5.77 5.75
C ASP A 65 1.28 5.87 7.23
N PHE A 66 1.84 6.85 7.96
CA PHE A 66 1.48 7.08 9.35
C PHE A 66 0.06 7.63 9.49
N GLY A 67 -0.31 8.60 8.65
CA GLY A 67 -1.67 9.15 8.61
C GLY A 67 -2.72 8.09 8.27
N ARG A 68 -2.41 7.18 7.34
CA ARG A 68 -3.24 6.03 7.01
C ARG A 68 -3.51 5.15 8.24
N LEU A 69 -2.49 4.82 9.02
CA LEU A 69 -2.62 4.01 10.24
C LEU A 69 -3.45 4.71 11.32
N LEU A 70 -3.35 6.04 11.41
CA LEU A 70 -4.14 6.82 12.37
C LEU A 70 -5.62 6.87 12.00
N ILE A 71 -5.94 7.09 10.72
CA ILE A 71 -7.31 7.32 10.24
C ILE A 71 -8.07 6.00 10.05
N SER A 72 -7.39 4.92 9.63
CA SER A 72 -8.01 3.64 9.24
C SER A 72 -8.39 2.71 10.40
N GLY A 73 -8.37 3.15 11.63
CA GLY A 73 -8.38 2.38 12.88
C GLY A 73 -9.40 1.25 13.09
N HIS A 74 -10.44 1.08 12.24
CA HIS A 74 -11.49 0.06 12.42
C HIS A 74 -11.98 -0.57 11.11
N ARG A 75 -11.33 -0.34 9.98
CA ARG A 75 -11.77 -0.89 8.70
C ARG A 75 -10.92 -2.08 8.31
N GLU A 76 -11.55 -3.14 7.78
CA GLU A 76 -10.88 -4.31 7.19
C GLU A 76 -9.92 -3.94 6.05
N THR A 77 -10.19 -2.84 5.34
CA THR A 77 -9.26 -2.23 4.39
C THR A 77 -8.44 -1.20 5.15
N LEU A 78 -7.12 -1.42 5.26
CA LEU A 78 -6.14 -0.47 5.84
C LEU A 78 -6.02 0.84 5.05
N TRP A 79 -7.05 1.21 4.27
CA TRP A 79 -7.08 2.43 3.48
C TRP A 79 -8.27 3.30 3.89
N PRO A 80 -8.08 4.61 4.15
CA PRO A 80 -9.15 5.53 4.46
C PRO A 80 -10.15 5.59 3.29
N GLY A 81 -11.44 5.78 3.61
CA GLY A 81 -12.47 5.95 2.58
C GLY A 81 -12.19 7.14 1.66
N TRP A 82 -12.85 7.17 0.49
CA TRP A 82 -12.60 8.11 -0.60
C TRP A 82 -12.47 9.53 -0.09
N PRO A 83 -13.00 10.39 0.49
CA PRO A 83 -12.52 11.75 0.70
C PRO A 83 -11.31 11.87 1.63
N ALA A 84 -11.25 11.06 2.69
CA ALA A 84 -10.17 11.12 3.67
C ALA A 84 -8.82 10.62 3.08
N GLY A 85 -8.87 9.59 2.24
CA GLY A 85 -7.68 9.09 1.54
C GLY A 85 -7.10 10.12 0.58
N PHE A 86 -7.96 10.80 -0.19
CA PHE A 86 -7.54 11.87 -1.09
C PHE A 86 -6.93 13.06 -0.34
N LEU A 87 -7.59 13.50 0.73
CA LEU A 87 -7.08 14.59 1.57
C LEU A 87 -5.73 14.25 2.19
N LEU A 88 -5.56 13.00 2.66
CA LEU A 88 -4.31 12.53 3.23
C LEU A 88 -3.16 12.56 2.23
N ILE A 89 -3.41 12.13 0.99
CA ILE A 89 -2.43 12.18 -0.10
C ILE A 89 -2.07 13.62 -0.43
N ALA A 90 -3.07 14.50 -0.61
CA ALA A 90 -2.85 15.90 -0.92
C ALA A 90 -2.04 16.61 0.18
N MET A 91 -2.38 16.38 1.44
CA MET A 91 -1.61 16.93 2.57
C MET A 91 -0.19 16.35 2.63
N GLY A 92 -0.03 15.05 2.43
CA GLY A 92 1.28 14.40 2.40
C GLY A 92 2.18 14.93 1.28
N MET A 93 1.59 15.25 0.13
CA MET A 93 2.29 15.86 -1.00
C MET A 93 2.77 17.27 -0.66
N VAL A 94 1.90 18.11 -0.11
CA VAL A 94 2.23 19.49 0.29
C VAL A 94 3.30 19.50 1.37
N VAL A 95 3.08 18.75 2.45
CA VAL A 95 4.03 18.66 3.57
C VAL A 95 5.37 18.08 3.09
N GLY A 96 5.33 17.01 2.30
CA GLY A 96 6.54 16.39 1.73
C GLY A 96 7.34 17.35 0.87
N PHE A 97 6.67 18.13 0.00
CA PHE A 97 7.33 19.11 -0.83
C PHE A 97 8.02 20.21 -0.01
N PHE A 98 7.30 20.87 0.90
CA PHE A 98 7.86 21.98 1.69
C PHE A 98 8.94 21.50 2.67
N VAL A 99 8.65 20.50 3.46
CA VAL A 99 9.60 19.98 4.48
C VAL A 99 10.78 19.29 3.81
N GLY A 100 10.55 18.55 2.73
CA GLY A 100 11.62 17.87 2.00
C GLY A 100 12.62 18.86 1.37
N ASN A 101 12.13 19.94 0.77
CA ASN A 101 13.02 20.99 0.25
C ASN A 101 13.78 21.68 1.40
N LEU A 102 13.13 21.96 2.52
CA LEU A 102 13.77 22.55 3.69
C LEU A 102 14.91 21.67 4.23
N ILE A 103 14.73 20.35 4.24
CA ILE A 103 15.77 19.38 4.62
C ILE A 103 16.92 19.40 3.60
N GLY A 104 16.61 19.46 2.29
CA GLY A 104 17.60 19.56 1.23
C GLY A 104 18.44 20.84 1.35
N ASP A 105 17.80 22.00 1.54
CA ASP A 105 18.46 23.28 1.76
C ASP A 105 19.38 23.23 2.98
N ALA A 106 18.90 22.67 4.08
CA ALA A 106 19.71 22.54 5.31
C ALA A 106 20.92 21.61 5.12
N TRP A 107 20.79 20.56 4.30
CA TRP A 107 21.89 19.64 4.00
C TRP A 107 23.02 20.30 3.22
N PHE A 108 22.70 21.16 2.25
CA PHE A 108 23.68 21.86 1.44
C PHE A 108 24.11 23.22 2.02
N GLY A 109 23.60 23.61 3.20
CA GLY A 109 23.86 24.92 3.79
C GLY A 109 23.32 26.10 2.98
N ALA A 110 22.32 25.83 2.12
CA ALA A 110 21.64 26.84 1.35
C ALA A 110 20.79 27.77 2.24
N PRO A 111 20.51 29.03 1.82
CA PRO A 111 19.59 29.88 2.56
C PRO A 111 18.22 29.20 2.66
N ARG A 112 17.57 29.35 3.82
CA ARG A 112 16.25 28.75 4.04
C ARG A 112 15.24 29.23 3.00
N PHE A 113 14.51 28.32 2.40
CA PHE A 113 13.55 28.57 1.34
C PHE A 113 14.16 29.04 0.02
N ASP A 114 15.41 28.66 -0.29
CA ASP A 114 16.06 28.95 -1.58
C ASP A 114 15.20 28.47 -2.77
N PHE A 115 14.46 27.35 -2.56
CA PHE A 115 13.52 26.85 -3.56
C PHE A 115 12.36 27.83 -3.88
N LEU A 116 12.01 28.76 -2.98
CA LEU A 116 11.00 29.80 -3.23
C LEU A 116 11.57 30.97 -4.07
N GLU A 117 12.88 31.21 -3.99
CA GLU A 117 13.57 32.20 -4.80
C GLU A 117 13.91 31.70 -6.20
N LEU A 118 13.78 30.39 -6.46
CA LEU A 118 13.94 29.85 -7.80
C LEU A 118 12.99 30.54 -8.77
N LYS A 119 13.52 30.95 -9.94
CA LYS A 119 12.68 31.46 -11.03
C LYS A 119 11.51 30.54 -11.27
N GLY A 120 10.30 31.09 -11.40
CA GLY A 120 9.02 30.37 -11.41
C GLY A 120 8.97 29.09 -12.25
N HIS A 121 9.75 29.02 -13.34
CA HIS A 121 9.88 27.83 -14.17
C HIS A 121 10.50 26.64 -13.43
N LYS A 122 11.56 26.82 -12.66
CA LYS A 122 12.22 25.72 -11.92
C LYS A 122 11.35 25.21 -10.77
N LEU A 123 10.69 26.14 -10.06
CA LEU A 123 9.73 25.79 -9.02
C LEU A 123 8.54 25.01 -9.59
N ALA A 124 7.98 25.47 -10.71
CA ALA A 124 6.89 24.78 -11.40
C ALA A 124 7.29 23.37 -11.86
N THR A 125 8.50 23.21 -12.41
CA THR A 125 9.02 21.89 -12.81
C THR A 125 9.16 20.95 -11.61
N ALA A 126 9.77 21.40 -10.51
CA ALA A 126 9.94 20.60 -9.30
C ALA A 126 8.59 20.20 -8.70
N ALA A 127 7.64 21.13 -8.61
CA ALA A 127 6.29 20.86 -8.13
C ALA A 127 5.57 19.85 -9.03
N THR A 128 5.64 20.02 -10.35
CA THR A 128 5.00 19.10 -11.31
C THR A 128 5.56 17.69 -11.18
N ILE A 129 6.88 17.52 -11.08
CA ILE A 129 7.52 16.22 -10.91
C ILE A 129 7.08 15.58 -9.58
N THR A 130 7.03 16.36 -8.50
CA THR A 130 6.58 15.87 -7.19
C THR A 130 5.13 15.40 -7.25
N ILE A 131 4.24 16.16 -7.88
CA ILE A 131 2.84 15.79 -8.07
C ILE A 131 2.74 14.49 -8.86
N MET A 132 3.38 14.41 -10.03
CA MET A 132 3.32 13.21 -10.88
C MET A 132 3.90 11.98 -10.20
N ALA A 133 5.04 12.12 -9.51
CA ALA A 133 5.66 11.04 -8.75
C ALA A 133 4.74 10.55 -7.61
N THR A 134 4.15 11.46 -6.85
CA THR A 134 3.27 11.11 -5.74
C THR A 134 2.00 10.43 -6.22
N VAL A 135 1.35 10.96 -7.25
CA VAL A 135 0.16 10.36 -7.86
C VAL A 135 0.46 8.96 -8.41
N GLY A 136 1.57 8.82 -9.16
CA GLY A 136 2.00 7.53 -9.70
C GLY A 136 2.29 6.50 -8.60
N MET A 137 2.96 6.90 -7.54
CA MET A 137 3.26 6.06 -6.38
C MET A 137 1.98 5.63 -5.65
N CYS A 138 1.07 6.56 -5.40
CA CYS A 138 -0.21 6.27 -4.76
C CYS A 138 -1.06 5.30 -5.60
N PHE A 139 -1.12 5.51 -6.92
CA PHE A 139 -1.79 4.61 -7.83
C PHE A 139 -1.17 3.21 -7.81
N PHE A 140 0.16 3.12 -7.82
CA PHE A 140 0.89 1.85 -7.75
C PHE A 140 0.55 1.08 -6.46
N PHE A 141 0.63 1.73 -5.30
CA PHE A 141 0.31 1.08 -4.03
C PHE A 141 -1.17 0.73 -3.89
N TYR A 142 -2.07 1.57 -4.40
CA TYR A 142 -3.49 1.27 -4.46
C TYR A 142 -3.77 0.03 -5.32
N SER A 143 -3.19 -0.03 -6.52
CA SER A 143 -3.32 -1.17 -7.43
C SER A 143 -2.78 -2.46 -6.82
N LEU A 144 -1.61 -2.40 -6.17
CA LEU A 144 -1.01 -3.55 -5.48
C LEU A 144 -1.88 -4.05 -4.32
N GLY A 145 -2.46 -3.14 -3.54
CA GLY A 145 -3.37 -3.48 -2.45
C GLY A 145 -4.67 -4.13 -2.95
N ARG A 146 -5.25 -3.56 -4.00
CA ARG A 146 -6.46 -4.09 -4.65
C ARG A 146 -6.24 -5.49 -5.22
N SER A 147 -5.11 -5.72 -5.88
CA SER A 147 -4.76 -7.03 -6.45
C SER A 147 -4.71 -8.12 -5.38
N LYS A 148 -4.10 -7.85 -4.23
CA LYS A 148 -4.04 -8.79 -3.10
C LYS A 148 -5.42 -9.10 -2.51
N HIS A 149 -6.27 -8.08 -2.38
CA HIS A 149 -7.62 -8.28 -1.88
C HIS A 149 -8.45 -9.16 -2.83
N MET A 150 -8.35 -8.92 -4.14
CA MET A 150 -9.01 -9.75 -5.14
C MET A 150 -8.50 -11.20 -5.15
N GLN A 151 -7.19 -11.41 -4.99
CA GLN A 151 -6.63 -12.77 -4.87
C GLN A 151 -7.21 -13.51 -3.67
N GLY A 152 -7.32 -12.86 -2.50
CA GLY A 152 -7.96 -13.45 -1.32
C GLY A 152 -9.43 -13.84 -1.56
N GLN A 153 -10.20 -13.01 -2.28
CA GLN A 153 -11.59 -13.33 -2.64
C GLN A 153 -11.68 -14.51 -3.61
N ILE A 154 -10.76 -14.61 -4.58
CA ILE A 154 -10.71 -15.73 -5.52
C ILE A 154 -10.40 -17.04 -4.77
N GLU A 155 -9.43 -17.03 -3.84
CA GLU A 155 -9.12 -18.20 -3.03
C GLU A 155 -10.30 -18.65 -2.17
N LEU A 156 -11.02 -17.71 -1.53
CA LEU A 156 -12.23 -18.03 -0.77
C LEU A 156 -13.33 -18.62 -1.67
N ALA A 157 -13.56 -18.04 -2.84
CA ALA A 157 -14.54 -18.56 -3.80
C ALA A 157 -14.16 -19.97 -4.29
N GLN A 158 -12.88 -20.24 -4.53
CA GLN A 158 -12.40 -21.57 -4.91
C GLN A 158 -12.58 -22.61 -3.78
N ARG A 159 -12.30 -22.25 -2.52
CA ARG A 159 -12.55 -23.11 -1.37
C ARG A 159 -14.02 -23.45 -1.23
N ASN A 160 -14.90 -22.43 -1.29
CA ASN A 160 -16.35 -22.63 -1.22
C ASN A 160 -16.88 -23.51 -2.38
N ALA A 161 -16.37 -23.33 -3.59
CA ALA A 161 -16.72 -24.16 -4.74
C ALA A 161 -16.26 -25.63 -4.55
N THR A 162 -15.08 -25.83 -3.98
CA THR A 162 -14.55 -27.19 -3.68
C THR A 162 -15.38 -27.86 -2.60
N GLU A 163 -15.72 -27.15 -1.52
CA GLU A 163 -16.59 -27.67 -0.45
C GLU A 163 -17.99 -28.02 -0.98
N ALA A 164 -18.57 -27.16 -1.83
CA ALA A 164 -19.86 -27.44 -2.47
C ALA A 164 -19.81 -28.70 -3.36
N ARG A 165 -18.72 -28.90 -4.11
CA ARG A 165 -18.50 -30.11 -4.92
C ARG A 165 -18.37 -31.35 -4.07
N LEU A 166 -17.61 -31.30 -2.97
CA LEU A 166 -17.48 -32.41 -2.03
C LEU A 166 -18.84 -32.78 -1.43
N LYS A 167 -19.62 -31.79 -1.01
CA LYS A 167 -20.95 -32.01 -0.46
C LYS A 167 -21.93 -32.58 -1.48
N LEU A 168 -21.83 -32.19 -2.76
CA LEU A 168 -22.58 -32.82 -3.83
C LEU A 168 -22.18 -34.27 -4.08
N LEU A 169 -20.88 -34.58 -4.03
CA LEU A 169 -20.39 -35.96 -4.16
C LEU A 169 -20.82 -36.81 -2.96
N GLU A 170 -20.79 -36.28 -1.75
CA GLU A 170 -21.30 -36.96 -0.55
C GLU A 170 -22.80 -37.25 -0.64
N THR A 171 -23.61 -36.31 -1.18
CA THR A 171 -25.03 -36.52 -1.40
C THR A 171 -25.34 -37.46 -2.55
N GLN A 172 -24.49 -37.55 -3.57
CA GLN A 172 -24.60 -38.50 -4.67
C GLN A 172 -24.14 -39.91 -4.30
N LEU A 173 -23.23 -40.06 -3.34
CA LEU A 173 -22.92 -41.30 -2.67
C LEU A 173 -24.04 -41.60 -1.64
N GLU A 174 -25.27 -41.75 -2.15
CA GLU A 174 -26.46 -42.01 -1.33
C GLU A 174 -26.17 -43.15 -0.33
N PRO A 175 -26.37 -42.90 0.99
CA PRO A 175 -26.29 -43.99 1.98
C PRO A 175 -27.22 -45.14 1.59
N HIS A 176 -28.26 -44.87 0.80
CA HIS A 176 -29.19 -45.83 0.31
C HIS A 176 -28.61 -46.90 -0.64
N MET A 177 -27.63 -46.54 -1.48
CA MET A 177 -26.92 -47.50 -2.35
C MET A 177 -25.99 -48.43 -1.53
N LEU A 178 -25.33 -47.91 -0.51
CA LEU A 178 -24.53 -48.71 0.41
C LEU A 178 -25.39 -49.66 1.23
N PHE A 179 -26.55 -49.23 1.73
CA PHE A 179 -27.49 -50.07 2.44
C PHE A 179 -28.13 -51.12 1.54
N ASN A 180 -28.47 -50.81 0.29
CA ASN A 180 -29.00 -51.75 -0.68
C ASN A 180 -27.99 -52.80 -1.12
N THR A 181 -26.69 -52.43 -1.30
CA THR A 181 -25.63 -53.40 -1.62
C THR A 181 -25.31 -54.31 -0.42
N LEU A 182 -25.30 -53.77 0.80
CA LEU A 182 -25.14 -54.57 2.03
C LEU A 182 -26.33 -55.48 2.31
N ALA A 183 -27.56 -55.02 2.04
CA ALA A 183 -28.78 -55.85 2.18
C ALA A 183 -28.79 -56.98 1.17
N ASN A 184 -28.38 -56.74 -0.10
CA ASN A 184 -28.26 -57.79 -1.10
C ASN A 184 -27.16 -58.79 -0.84
N LEU A 185 -26.03 -58.37 -0.22
CA LEU A 185 -24.99 -59.29 0.22
C LEU A 185 -25.44 -60.22 1.36
N ARG A 186 -26.35 -59.76 2.24
CA ARG A 186 -26.87 -60.54 3.36
C ARG A 186 -27.86 -61.63 2.90
N VAL A 187 -28.43 -61.51 1.71
CA VAL A 187 -29.36 -62.53 1.14
C VAL A 187 -28.57 -63.63 0.40
N LEU A 188 -27.31 -63.46 0.14
CA LEU A 188 -26.43 -64.41 -0.59
C LEU A 188 -25.58 -65.29 0.35
N ILE A 189 -25.70 -65.12 1.67
CA ILE A 189 -25.10 -65.96 2.73
C ILE A 189 -26.22 -66.72 3.45
#